data_7efd88b01c9b60463c29ca5bd6146520
#
_entry.id   7efd88b01c9b60463c29ca5bd6146520
#
_cell.length_a   1.000
_cell.length_b   1.000
_cell.length_c   1.000
_cell.angle_alpha   90.00
_cell.angle_beta   90.00
_cell.angle_gamma   90.00
#
_symmetry.space_group_name_H-M   'P 1'
#
loop_
_entity.id
_entity.type
_entity.pdbx_description
1 polymer ?
#
loop_
_entity_poly.entity_id
_entity_poly.type
_entity_poly.pdbx_seq_one_letter_code
_entity_poly.pdbx_strand_id
1 'polypeptide(L)'
;GAYSPSRLIGEELEKKILNKIINPTLRALKDLGAEYRGFLYAGLMIIDNEPYLIEYNVRMGDPECQTILPKLNTDLFEIFLACCNQNLKEIKINWNNKKSLCVVLCSKGYPEKYEKNVEIKNLNKIELNSQDFLFHAGTIEKEGKFFSVGGRVLNFISLSDEFLKARENINKYLRKLNWTGGFYRKDICLLYTSDAADD
;
A
#
# COMPACT_ATOMS: atom_id res chain seq x y z
N GLY A 1 -5.03 1.78 5.61
CA GLY A 1 -4.62 0.54 4.98
C GLY A 1 -4.93 0.50 3.49
N ALA A 2 -4.40 -0.49 2.81
CA ALA A 2 -4.62 -0.71 1.38
C ALA A 2 -4.58 -2.21 1.05
N TYR A 3 -5.01 -2.57 -0.14
CA TYR A 3 -4.94 -3.93 -0.65
C TYR A 3 -4.68 -3.97 -2.16
N SER A 4 -4.15 -5.06 -2.66
CA SER A 4 -3.83 -5.28 -4.07
C SER A 4 -4.03 -6.77 -4.45
N PRO A 5 -4.63 -7.08 -5.63
CA PRO A 5 -5.20 -6.16 -6.62
C PRO A 5 -6.52 -5.58 -6.15
N SER A 6 -6.94 -4.46 -6.76
CA SER A 6 -8.31 -3.95 -6.61
C SER A 6 -9.30 -4.86 -7.35
N ARG A 7 -10.41 -5.18 -6.72
CA ARG A 7 -11.51 -5.94 -7.37
C ARG A 7 -12.33 -5.09 -8.34
N LEU A 8 -12.23 -3.76 -8.22
CA LEU A 8 -12.98 -2.83 -9.06
C LEU A 8 -12.35 -2.66 -10.45
N ILE A 9 -11.05 -2.95 -10.60
CA ILE A 9 -10.32 -2.66 -11.83
C ILE A 9 -10.14 -3.94 -12.64
N GLY A 10 -10.99 -4.12 -13.64
CA GLY A 10 -10.81 -5.10 -14.70
C GLY A 10 -10.07 -4.52 -15.91
N GLU A 11 -9.75 -5.35 -16.88
CA GLU A 11 -8.98 -4.97 -18.07
C GLU A 11 -9.57 -3.79 -18.85
N GLU A 12 -10.90 -3.71 -18.97
CA GLU A 12 -11.57 -2.62 -19.68
C GLU A 12 -11.36 -1.27 -18.98
N LEU A 13 -11.55 -1.25 -17.65
CA LEU A 13 -11.36 -0.04 -16.86
C LEU A 13 -9.88 0.36 -16.82
N GLU A 14 -8.97 -0.58 -16.73
CA GLU A 14 -7.53 -0.31 -16.84
C GLU A 14 -7.18 0.37 -18.16
N LYS A 15 -7.69 -0.14 -19.28
CA LYS A 15 -7.51 0.50 -20.61
C LYS A 15 -8.10 1.92 -20.65
N LYS A 16 -9.27 2.15 -20.03
CA LYS A 16 -9.84 3.49 -19.92
C LYS A 16 -8.93 4.43 -19.13
N ILE A 17 -8.41 3.97 -17.98
CA ILE A 17 -7.48 4.75 -17.14
C ILE A 17 -6.23 5.14 -17.93
N LEU A 18 -5.60 4.17 -18.59
CA LEU A 18 -4.41 4.42 -19.40
C LEU A 18 -4.69 5.42 -20.52
N ASN A 19 -5.78 5.26 -21.27
CA ASN A 19 -6.07 6.06 -22.43
C ASN A 19 -6.61 7.46 -22.11
N LYS A 20 -7.41 7.59 -21.06
CA LYS A 20 -8.05 8.87 -20.71
C LYS A 20 -7.22 9.72 -19.74
N ILE A 21 -6.37 9.10 -18.92
CA ILE A 21 -5.68 9.78 -17.82
C ILE A 21 -4.16 9.70 -17.97
N ILE A 22 -3.58 8.50 -17.96
CA ILE A 22 -2.11 8.33 -17.89
C ILE A 22 -1.42 8.77 -19.17
N ASN A 23 -1.80 8.20 -20.32
CA ASN A 23 -1.16 8.49 -21.60
C ASN A 23 -1.28 9.96 -22.04
N PRO A 24 -2.44 10.64 -21.88
CA PRO A 24 -2.54 12.07 -22.17
C PRO A 24 -1.62 12.92 -21.29
N THR A 25 -1.52 12.59 -20.00
CA THR A 25 -0.64 13.30 -19.06
C THR A 25 0.82 13.18 -19.44
N LEU A 26 1.28 11.96 -19.74
CA LEU A 26 2.67 11.71 -20.16
C LEU A 26 3.00 12.42 -21.49
N ARG A 27 2.05 12.44 -22.44
CA ARG A 27 2.20 13.20 -23.70
C ARG A 27 2.30 14.69 -23.45
N ALA A 28 1.40 15.26 -22.67
CA ALA A 28 1.43 16.69 -22.35
C ALA A 28 2.74 17.11 -21.67
N LEU A 29 3.25 16.32 -20.75
CA LEU A 29 4.56 16.58 -20.13
C LEU A 29 5.70 16.55 -21.15
N LYS A 30 5.68 15.59 -22.07
CA LYS A 30 6.67 15.50 -23.16
C LYS A 30 6.59 16.71 -24.09
N ASP A 31 5.40 17.13 -24.47
CA ASP A 31 5.16 18.29 -25.36
C ASP A 31 5.61 19.61 -24.70
N LEU A 32 5.59 19.67 -23.36
CA LEU A 32 6.14 20.79 -22.57
C LEU A 32 7.66 20.69 -22.37
N GLY A 33 8.33 19.71 -22.96
CA GLY A 33 9.78 19.51 -22.81
C GLY A 33 10.20 18.90 -21.46
N ALA A 34 9.23 18.42 -20.67
CA ALA A 34 9.44 17.80 -19.35
C ALA A 34 9.12 16.30 -19.41
N GLU A 35 9.90 15.53 -20.20
CA GLU A 35 9.70 14.08 -20.30
C GLU A 35 9.78 13.40 -18.93
N TYR A 36 8.66 12.76 -18.52
CA TYR A 36 8.53 12.19 -17.18
C TYR A 36 9.20 10.81 -17.07
N ARG A 37 9.98 10.62 -16.01
CA ARG A 37 10.61 9.35 -15.65
C ARG A 37 10.49 9.14 -14.16
N GLY A 38 10.02 7.97 -13.76
CA GLY A 38 9.83 7.61 -12.36
C GLY A 38 8.43 7.10 -12.07
N PHE A 39 8.03 7.17 -10.82
CA PHE A 39 6.71 6.77 -10.37
C PHE A 39 5.68 7.87 -10.64
N LEU A 40 4.64 7.52 -11.38
CA LEU A 40 3.44 8.34 -11.52
C LEU A 40 2.29 7.59 -10.82
N TYR A 41 1.99 7.99 -9.61
CA TYR A 41 0.84 7.48 -8.87
C TYR A 41 -0.38 8.34 -9.19
N ALA A 42 -1.44 7.71 -9.72
CA ALA A 42 -2.71 8.37 -9.97
C ALA A 42 -3.74 7.97 -8.90
N GLY A 43 -4.16 8.91 -8.09
CA GLY A 43 -5.32 8.78 -7.20
C GLY A 43 -6.60 8.92 -8.00
N LEU A 44 -7.42 7.87 -8.03
CA LEU A 44 -8.59 7.79 -8.88
C LEU A 44 -9.86 7.58 -8.05
N MET A 45 -10.96 8.19 -8.50
CA MET A 45 -12.32 7.81 -8.13
C MET A 45 -12.97 7.10 -9.32
N ILE A 46 -13.61 5.96 -9.05
CA ILE A 46 -14.36 5.22 -10.06
C ILE A 46 -15.85 5.39 -9.78
N ILE A 47 -16.58 5.92 -10.75
CA ILE A 47 -18.03 6.12 -10.69
C ILE A 47 -18.62 5.57 -11.98
N ASP A 48 -19.56 4.64 -11.88
CA ASP A 48 -20.25 4.01 -13.02
C ASP A 48 -19.27 3.47 -14.09
N ASN A 49 -18.21 2.79 -13.64
CA ASN A 49 -17.14 2.25 -14.49
C ASN A 49 -16.38 3.31 -15.32
N GLU A 50 -16.40 4.57 -14.86
CA GLU A 50 -15.61 5.68 -15.43
C GLU A 50 -14.58 6.19 -14.42
N PRO A 51 -13.31 6.39 -14.84
CA PRO A 51 -12.26 6.85 -13.97
C PRO A 51 -12.20 8.38 -13.93
N TYR A 52 -12.12 8.94 -12.73
CA TYR A 52 -11.91 10.36 -12.46
C TYR A 52 -10.60 10.55 -11.70
N LEU A 53 -9.73 11.39 -12.22
CA LEU A 53 -8.47 11.73 -11.57
C LEU A 53 -8.73 12.69 -10.41
N ILE A 54 -8.26 12.33 -9.21
CA ILE A 54 -8.28 13.18 -8.04
C ILE A 54 -6.95 13.92 -7.91
N GLU A 55 -5.85 13.17 -7.96
CA GLU A 55 -4.51 13.73 -7.82
C GLU A 55 -3.45 12.85 -8.49
N TYR A 56 -2.29 13.45 -8.77
CA TYR A 56 -1.06 12.73 -9.05
C TYR A 56 -0.08 12.87 -7.89
N ASN A 57 0.66 11.80 -7.63
CA ASN A 57 1.86 11.85 -6.82
C ASN A 57 3.06 11.39 -7.65
N VAL A 58 4.20 12.07 -7.52
CA VAL A 58 5.45 11.75 -8.24
C VAL A 58 6.33 10.77 -7.48
N ARG A 59 5.74 10.04 -6.58
CA ARG A 59 6.30 9.00 -5.73
C ARG A 59 5.24 7.94 -5.48
N MET A 60 5.64 6.81 -4.94
CA MET A 60 4.67 5.80 -4.51
C MET A 60 3.81 6.32 -3.35
N GLY A 61 2.57 5.86 -3.27
CA GLY A 61 1.67 6.17 -2.17
C GLY A 61 2.10 5.51 -0.85
N ASP A 62 1.57 6.00 0.25
CA ASP A 62 1.69 5.42 1.58
C ASP A 62 0.26 5.22 2.13
N PRO A 63 -0.24 3.98 2.25
CA PRO A 63 0.49 2.70 2.34
C PRO A 63 0.56 1.86 1.04
N GLU A 64 0.35 2.43 -0.14
CA GLU A 64 0.32 1.66 -1.39
C GLU A 64 1.69 1.03 -1.69
N CYS A 65 2.79 1.76 -1.42
CA CYS A 65 4.15 1.26 -1.59
C CYS A 65 4.36 -0.06 -0.83
N GLN A 66 4.07 -0.06 0.46
CA GLN A 66 4.21 -1.23 1.34
C GLN A 66 3.26 -2.37 0.94
N THR A 67 2.16 -2.04 0.27
CA THR A 67 1.19 -3.02 -0.18
C THR A 67 1.62 -3.73 -1.45
N ILE A 68 2.23 -3.01 -2.41
CA ILE A 68 2.53 -3.58 -3.74
C ILE A 68 3.96 -4.09 -3.87
N LEU A 69 4.97 -3.45 -3.27
CA LEU A 69 6.37 -3.87 -3.42
C LEU A 69 6.64 -5.30 -2.93
N PRO A 70 6.04 -5.80 -1.85
CA PRO A 70 6.19 -7.21 -1.46
C PRO A 70 5.70 -8.22 -2.50
N LYS A 71 4.89 -7.79 -3.47
CA LYS A 71 4.45 -8.62 -4.60
C LYS A 71 5.41 -8.61 -5.78
N LEU A 72 6.37 -7.71 -5.80
CA LEU A 72 7.30 -7.57 -6.92
C LEU A 72 8.35 -8.70 -6.88
N ASN A 73 8.41 -9.50 -7.96
CA ASN A 73 9.42 -10.56 -8.11
C ASN A 73 10.65 -10.08 -8.90
N THR A 74 10.49 -9.04 -9.73
CA THR A 74 11.61 -8.43 -10.46
C THR A 74 12.42 -7.56 -9.51
N ASP A 75 13.73 -7.56 -9.64
CA ASP A 75 14.60 -6.70 -8.84
C ASP A 75 14.26 -5.21 -9.08
N LEU A 76 13.95 -4.51 -8.00
CA LEU A 76 13.57 -3.10 -8.05
C LEU A 76 14.69 -2.21 -8.56
N PHE A 77 15.95 -2.56 -8.26
CA PHE A 77 17.11 -1.83 -8.76
C PHE A 77 17.22 -1.92 -10.29
N GLU A 78 16.99 -3.09 -10.88
CA GLU A 78 16.96 -3.26 -12.34
C GLU A 78 15.87 -2.40 -12.98
N ILE A 79 14.70 -2.32 -12.38
CA ILE A 79 13.60 -1.45 -12.84
C ILE A 79 14.01 0.02 -12.79
N PHE A 80 14.65 0.47 -11.71
CA PHE A 80 15.12 1.84 -11.59
C PHE A 80 16.19 2.17 -12.61
N LEU A 81 17.15 1.28 -12.79
CA LEU A 81 18.22 1.45 -13.78
C LEU A 81 17.65 1.55 -15.20
N ALA A 82 16.71 0.69 -15.55
CA ALA A 82 16.04 0.72 -16.84
C ALA A 82 15.20 2.00 -17.04
N CYS A 83 14.54 2.47 -15.99
CA CYS A 83 13.80 3.73 -16.04
C CYS A 83 14.74 4.91 -16.33
N CYS A 84 15.89 4.99 -15.65
CA CYS A 84 16.91 6.01 -15.87
C CYS A 84 17.51 5.94 -17.29
N ASN A 85 17.76 4.74 -17.80
CA ASN A 85 18.35 4.48 -19.10
C ASN A 85 17.34 4.52 -20.26
N GLN A 86 16.05 4.78 -19.98
CA GLN A 86 14.96 4.86 -20.98
C GLN A 86 14.68 3.55 -21.73
N ASN A 87 15.04 2.42 -21.15
CA ASN A 87 14.81 1.10 -21.73
C ASN A 87 13.87 0.22 -20.89
N LEU A 88 13.02 0.83 -20.06
CA LEU A 88 12.06 0.13 -19.20
C LEU A 88 11.14 -0.85 -19.95
N LYS A 89 10.80 -0.52 -21.21
CA LYS A 89 9.99 -1.40 -22.09
C LYS A 89 10.67 -2.73 -22.44
N GLU A 90 12.00 -2.84 -22.26
CA GLU A 90 12.78 -4.05 -22.53
C GLU A 90 12.77 -5.01 -21.33
N ILE A 91 12.34 -4.54 -20.15
CA ILE A 91 12.26 -5.34 -18.94
C ILE A 91 10.86 -5.90 -18.77
N LYS A 92 10.77 -7.22 -18.59
CA LYS A 92 9.54 -7.88 -18.17
C LYS A 92 9.39 -7.81 -16.66
N ILE A 93 8.52 -6.93 -16.18
CA ILE A 93 8.21 -6.82 -14.75
C ILE A 93 7.29 -7.98 -14.36
N ASN A 94 7.73 -8.79 -13.41
CA ASN A 94 6.99 -9.94 -12.90
C ASN A 94 6.46 -9.66 -11.50
N TRP A 95 5.18 -9.91 -11.30
CA TRP A 95 4.48 -9.76 -10.03
C TRP A 95 4.03 -11.11 -9.49
N ASN A 96 4.07 -11.26 -8.17
CA ASN A 96 3.44 -12.38 -7.49
C ASN A 96 1.91 -12.28 -7.61
N ASN A 97 1.26 -13.39 -7.92
CA ASN A 97 -0.19 -13.45 -8.10
C ASN A 97 -0.98 -13.40 -6.78
N LYS A 98 -0.30 -13.48 -5.62
CA LYS A 98 -0.96 -13.41 -4.32
C LYS A 98 -1.62 -12.05 -4.10
N LYS A 99 -2.68 -12.07 -3.32
CA LYS A 99 -3.34 -10.88 -2.81
C LYS A 99 -2.52 -10.31 -1.67
N SER A 100 -2.36 -9.00 -1.63
CA SER A 100 -1.66 -8.27 -0.58
C SER A 100 -2.64 -7.42 0.21
N LEU A 101 -2.59 -7.51 1.52
CA LEU A 101 -3.34 -6.67 2.45
C LEU A 101 -2.37 -5.94 3.37
N CYS A 102 -2.51 -4.63 3.48
CA CYS A 102 -1.78 -3.79 4.42
C CYS A 102 -2.74 -3.16 5.43
N VAL A 103 -2.47 -3.36 6.70
CA VAL A 103 -3.15 -2.67 7.81
C VAL A 103 -2.17 -1.71 8.46
N VAL A 104 -2.52 -0.43 8.45
CA VAL A 104 -1.73 0.64 9.07
C VAL A 104 -2.21 0.88 10.49
N LEU A 105 -1.29 0.82 11.45
CA LEU A 105 -1.53 1.20 12.83
C LEU A 105 -1.16 2.66 13.02
N CYS A 106 -2.08 3.44 13.56
CA CYS A 106 -1.94 4.87 13.78
C CYS A 106 -1.97 5.21 15.26
N SER A 107 -1.28 6.28 15.66
CA SER A 107 -1.40 6.87 16.98
C SER A 107 -2.82 7.40 17.21
N LYS A 108 -3.36 7.19 18.41
CA LYS A 108 -4.70 7.68 18.78
C LYS A 108 -4.78 9.20 18.60
N GLY A 109 -5.83 9.64 17.90
CA GLY A 109 -6.04 11.03 17.54
C GLY A 109 -5.60 11.40 16.10
N TYR A 110 -4.79 10.55 15.44
CA TYR A 110 -4.43 10.80 14.03
C TYR A 110 -5.70 10.81 13.12
N PRO A 111 -5.80 11.73 12.11
CA PRO A 111 -4.76 12.63 11.57
C PRO A 111 -4.56 13.95 12.30
N GLU A 112 -5.35 14.22 13.35
CA GLU A 112 -5.24 15.43 14.14
C GLU A 112 -4.11 15.32 15.19
N LYS A 113 -4.32 15.93 16.37
CA LYS A 113 -3.33 15.89 17.46
C LYS A 113 -3.29 14.50 18.09
N TYR A 114 -2.12 13.88 18.13
CA TYR A 114 -1.89 12.54 18.68
C TYR A 114 -0.75 12.52 19.69
N GLU A 115 -0.76 11.51 20.57
CA GLU A 115 0.28 11.27 21.55
C GLU A 115 1.53 10.72 20.91
N LYS A 116 2.70 11.13 21.42
CA LYS A 116 4.01 10.66 21.01
C LYS A 116 4.73 9.96 22.17
N ASN A 117 5.74 9.18 21.85
CA ASN A 117 6.57 8.45 22.82
C ASN A 117 5.77 7.44 23.66
N VAL A 118 4.70 6.85 23.09
CA VAL A 118 3.96 5.77 23.72
C VAL A 118 4.66 4.45 23.40
N GLU A 119 4.99 3.65 24.43
CA GLU A 119 5.66 2.36 24.28
C GLU A 119 4.77 1.35 23.53
N ILE A 120 5.36 0.68 22.54
CA ILE A 120 4.74 -0.41 21.77
C ILE A 120 5.29 -1.73 22.32
N LYS A 121 4.58 -2.33 23.26
CA LYS A 121 5.02 -3.55 23.94
C LYS A 121 4.80 -4.79 23.07
N ASN A 122 5.63 -5.80 23.28
CA ASN A 122 5.58 -7.10 22.61
C ASN A 122 5.87 -7.08 21.08
N LEU A 123 6.33 -5.96 20.54
CA LEU A 123 6.65 -5.87 19.10
C LEU A 123 7.73 -6.89 18.71
N ASN A 124 8.78 -7.03 19.54
CA ASN A 124 9.87 -7.99 19.37
C ASN A 124 9.48 -9.46 19.57
N LYS A 125 8.26 -9.74 20.04
CA LYS A 125 7.72 -11.10 20.21
C LYS A 125 6.84 -11.54 19.04
N ILE A 126 6.70 -10.70 18.02
CA ILE A 126 5.91 -11.02 16.84
C ILE A 126 6.78 -11.80 15.86
N GLU A 127 6.47 -13.06 15.72
CA GLU A 127 7.04 -13.95 14.71
C GLU A 127 6.15 -13.91 13.48
N LEU A 128 6.68 -13.40 12.37
CA LEU A 128 5.99 -13.31 11.10
C LEU A 128 6.17 -14.59 10.28
N ASN A 129 5.15 -14.96 9.51
CA ASN A 129 5.31 -15.99 8.49
C ASN A 129 6.16 -15.46 7.32
N SER A 130 6.65 -16.34 6.47
CA SER A 130 7.54 -16.00 5.35
C SER A 130 6.91 -15.08 4.29
N GLN A 131 5.59 -14.95 4.27
CA GLN A 131 4.83 -14.10 3.34
C GLN A 131 4.23 -12.87 4.02
N ASP A 132 4.61 -12.62 5.25
CA ASP A 132 4.10 -11.50 6.05
C ASP A 132 5.24 -10.54 6.38
N PHE A 133 4.94 -9.25 6.43
CA PHE A 133 5.93 -8.20 6.65
C PHE A 133 5.44 -7.21 7.69
N LEU A 134 6.39 -6.67 8.45
CA LEU A 134 6.19 -5.56 9.35
C LEU A 134 7.13 -4.43 8.96
N PHE A 135 6.57 -3.31 8.54
CA PHE A 135 7.34 -2.11 8.25
C PHE A 135 7.12 -1.04 9.32
N HIS A 136 8.23 -0.49 9.79
CA HIS A 136 8.25 0.64 10.69
C HIS A 136 8.05 1.95 9.91
N ALA A 137 7.22 2.84 10.45
CA ALA A 137 7.03 4.21 9.96
C ALA A 137 7.39 5.20 11.09
N GLY A 138 6.41 5.69 11.81
CA GLY A 138 6.64 6.62 12.93
C GLY A 138 7.04 5.93 14.22
N THR A 139 8.12 5.17 14.23
CA THR A 139 8.67 4.49 15.42
C THR A 139 10.08 4.93 15.72
N ILE A 140 10.47 4.81 16.98
CA ILE A 140 11.87 4.92 17.44
C ILE A 140 12.17 3.77 18.41
N GLU A 141 13.38 3.25 18.35
CA GLU A 141 13.89 2.29 19.33
C GLU A 141 14.77 3.00 20.34
N LYS A 142 14.56 2.72 21.62
CA LYS A 142 15.39 3.18 22.74
C LYS A 142 15.56 2.03 23.73
N GLU A 143 16.78 1.65 24.00
CA GLU A 143 17.12 0.59 24.99
C GLU A 143 16.33 -0.72 24.76
N GLY A 144 16.21 -1.13 23.51
CA GLY A 144 15.49 -2.35 23.12
C GLY A 144 13.96 -2.26 23.20
N LYS A 145 13.40 -1.07 23.43
CA LYS A 145 11.97 -0.80 23.46
C LYS A 145 11.58 0.09 22.28
N PHE A 146 10.42 -0.18 21.70
CA PHE A 146 9.85 0.60 20.62
C PHE A 146 8.81 1.61 21.11
N PHE A 147 8.85 2.83 20.56
CA PHE A 147 7.92 3.91 20.89
C PHE A 147 7.33 4.50 19.62
N SER A 148 6.06 4.92 19.69
CA SER A 148 5.42 5.67 18.61
C SER A 148 5.85 7.14 18.65
N VAL A 149 6.28 7.69 17.50
CA VAL A 149 6.68 9.11 17.37
C VAL A 149 5.97 9.81 16.21
N GLY A 150 5.25 9.07 15.37
CA GLY A 150 4.50 9.57 14.22
C GLY A 150 3.01 9.29 14.32
N GLY A 151 2.24 9.83 13.37
CA GLY A 151 0.80 9.56 13.24
C GLY A 151 0.53 8.15 12.70
N ARG A 152 1.14 7.77 11.57
CA ARG A 152 1.21 6.39 11.08
C ARG A 152 2.47 5.75 11.64
N VAL A 153 2.35 4.59 12.27
CA VAL A 153 3.39 4.04 13.16
C VAL A 153 3.93 2.71 12.68
N LEU A 154 3.05 1.75 12.38
CA LEU A 154 3.43 0.42 11.91
C LEU A 154 2.54 0.00 10.74
N ASN A 155 3.10 -0.81 9.85
CA ASN A 155 2.36 -1.41 8.74
C ASN A 155 2.53 -2.93 8.79
N PHE A 156 1.44 -3.67 8.98
CA PHE A 156 1.42 -5.12 8.84
C PHE A 156 0.90 -5.49 7.47
N ILE A 157 1.69 -6.26 6.73
CA ILE A 157 1.36 -6.74 5.39
C ILE A 157 1.32 -8.26 5.40
N SER A 158 0.33 -8.83 4.72
CA SER A 158 0.25 -10.27 4.47
C SER A 158 -0.04 -10.55 3.01
N LEU A 159 0.75 -11.44 2.41
CA LEU A 159 0.51 -12.00 1.09
C LEU A 159 -0.17 -13.35 1.23
N SER A 160 -1.30 -13.54 0.54
CA SER A 160 -2.06 -14.79 0.58
C SER A 160 -2.85 -14.98 -0.71
N ASP A 161 -3.32 -16.20 -0.96
CA ASP A 161 -4.21 -16.48 -2.08
C ASP A 161 -5.61 -15.87 -1.87
N GLU A 162 -5.99 -15.63 -0.60
CA GLU A 162 -7.27 -15.04 -0.22
C GLU A 162 -7.09 -13.83 0.71
N PHE A 163 -7.87 -12.76 0.49
CA PHE A 163 -7.84 -11.57 1.36
C PHE A 163 -8.27 -11.88 2.80
N LEU A 164 -9.24 -12.78 2.97
CA LEU A 164 -9.66 -13.21 4.31
C LEU A 164 -8.50 -13.85 5.07
N LYS A 165 -7.72 -14.69 4.40
CA LYS A 165 -6.55 -15.33 4.99
C LYS A 165 -5.45 -14.34 5.35
N ALA A 166 -5.16 -13.39 4.46
CA ALA A 166 -4.23 -12.29 4.74
C ALA A 166 -4.66 -11.51 5.99
N ARG A 167 -5.95 -11.21 6.10
CA ARG A 167 -6.53 -10.53 7.25
C ARG A 167 -6.43 -11.33 8.55
N GLU A 168 -6.72 -12.63 8.51
CA GLU A 168 -6.55 -13.51 9.66
C GLU A 168 -5.11 -13.51 10.18
N ASN A 169 -4.13 -13.59 9.25
CA ASN A 169 -2.72 -13.53 9.59
C ASN A 169 -2.38 -12.22 10.31
N ILE A 170 -2.75 -11.08 9.74
CA ILE A 170 -2.52 -9.77 10.37
C ILE A 170 -3.20 -9.69 11.73
N ASN A 171 -4.44 -10.13 11.86
CA ASN A 171 -5.17 -10.10 13.13
C ASN A 171 -4.49 -10.94 14.23
N LYS A 172 -3.80 -12.05 13.89
CA LYS A 172 -3.00 -12.82 14.86
C LYS A 172 -1.86 -11.99 15.43
N TYR A 173 -1.19 -11.17 14.59
CA TYR A 173 -0.11 -10.29 15.04
C TYR A 173 -0.65 -9.15 15.89
N LEU A 174 -1.75 -8.52 15.46
CA LEU A 174 -2.37 -7.42 16.18
C LEU A 174 -2.85 -7.81 17.59
N ARG A 175 -3.31 -9.06 17.76
CA ARG A 175 -3.70 -9.58 19.10
C ARG A 175 -2.52 -9.76 20.05
N LYS A 176 -1.31 -10.00 19.54
CA LYS A 176 -0.08 -10.14 20.34
C LYS A 176 0.49 -8.78 20.74
N LEU A 177 0.21 -7.75 19.94
CA LEU A 177 0.70 -6.40 20.17
C LEU A 177 -0.03 -5.77 21.37
N ASN A 178 0.73 -5.17 22.29
CA ASN A 178 0.16 -4.38 23.38
C ASN A 178 0.59 -2.92 23.21
N TRP A 179 -0.30 -2.13 22.62
CA TRP A 179 -0.11 -0.70 22.40
C TRP A 179 -1.42 0.06 22.61
N THR A 180 -1.57 0.65 23.80
CA THR A 180 -2.79 1.37 24.21
C THR A 180 -2.96 2.72 23.53
N GLY A 181 -1.87 3.30 23.03
CA GLY A 181 -1.85 4.58 22.29
C GLY A 181 -2.15 4.48 20.81
N GLY A 182 -2.62 3.33 20.32
CA GLY A 182 -2.82 3.08 18.90
C GLY A 182 -4.21 2.60 18.50
N PHE A 183 -4.52 2.77 17.22
CA PHE A 183 -5.71 2.21 16.58
C PHE A 183 -5.43 1.82 15.12
N TYR A 184 -6.34 1.08 14.54
CA TYR A 184 -6.35 0.74 13.12
C TYR A 184 -7.78 0.59 12.61
N ARG A 185 -7.98 0.76 11.32
CA ARG A 185 -9.28 0.53 10.68
C ARG A 185 -9.52 -0.97 10.53
N LYS A 186 -10.65 -1.42 11.06
CA LYS A 186 -11.06 -2.83 11.01
C LYS A 186 -11.75 -3.21 9.70
N ASP A 187 -12.18 -2.23 8.93
CA ASP A 187 -12.96 -2.37 7.70
C ASP A 187 -12.12 -2.43 6.41
N ILE A 188 -10.78 -2.38 6.52
CA ILE A 188 -9.91 -2.49 5.34
C ILE A 188 -10.20 -3.80 4.60
N CYS A 189 -10.56 -3.69 3.30
CA CYS A 189 -10.92 -4.79 2.41
C CYS A 189 -12.25 -5.52 2.77
N LEU A 190 -13.04 -5.02 3.74
CA LEU A 190 -14.36 -5.60 4.08
C LEU A 190 -15.46 -5.16 3.13
N LEU A 191 -15.44 -3.93 2.64
CA LEU A 191 -16.47 -3.36 1.78
C LEU A 191 -16.72 -4.16 0.48
N TYR A 192 -15.85 -5.14 0.19
CA TYR A 192 -15.92 -6.00 -0.98
C TYR A 192 -15.91 -7.49 -0.63
N THR A 193 -16.07 -7.87 0.64
CA THR A 193 -16.09 -9.25 1.11
C THR A 193 -17.47 -9.72 1.54
N SER A 194 -18.40 -8.81 1.81
CA SER A 194 -19.80 -9.16 1.90
C SER A 194 -20.34 -9.28 0.48
N ASP A 195 -20.87 -10.41 0.12
CA ASP A 195 -21.89 -10.50 -0.88
C ASP A 195 -22.97 -9.48 -0.49
N ALA A 196 -22.99 -8.36 -1.21
CA ALA A 196 -24.11 -7.42 -1.16
C ALA A 196 -25.27 -8.02 -1.98
N ALA A 197 -25.60 -9.25 -1.64
CA ALA A 197 -26.72 -9.99 -2.16
C ALA A 197 -27.29 -10.75 -0.95
N ASP A 198 -27.90 -10.02 -0.03
CA ASP A 198 -28.95 -10.45 0.88
C ASP A 198 -29.11 -9.35 1.94
N ASP A 199 -29.86 -8.30 1.55
CA ASP A 199 -30.91 -7.66 2.35
C ASP A 199 -31.72 -6.71 1.44
#